data_812352067dd9e3a4e18949c54c7bb276
#
_entry.id   812352067dd9e3a4e18949c54c7bb276
#
_cell.length_a   1.000
_cell.length_b   1.000
_cell.length_c   1.000
_cell.angle_alpha   90.00
_cell.angle_beta   90.00
_cell.angle_gamma   90.00
#
_symmetry.space_group_name_H-M   'P 1'
#
loop_
_entity.id
_entity.type
_entity.pdbx_description
1 polymer ?
#
loop_
_entity_poly.entity_id
_entity_poly.type
_entity_poly.pdbx_seq_one_letter_code
_entity_poly.pdbx_strand_id
1 'polypeptide(L)'
;FKMSKKYKLQKEEGNVLRFINPHDVRKYGLIPEIIGRFPVLSFLNPLSKDALSDIMTVPNNALIKQYKKLFEMDGISFSITPSAIDYIVDKAMEYNLGARGLRNLCEAILNDAMFNLPNTGVKDLKVTRVYADQKLQMIDMIYLKAVS
;
A
#
# COMPACT_ATOMS: atom_id res chain seq x y z
N PHE A 1 33.04 22.57 6.52
CA PHE A 1 32.35 23.40 5.52
C PHE A 1 32.25 22.74 4.11
N LYS A 2 33.02 21.70 3.80
CA LYS A 2 32.94 20.95 2.51
C LYS A 2 31.86 19.85 2.44
N MET A 3 31.27 19.48 3.56
CA MET A 3 30.23 18.41 3.60
C MET A 3 28.88 18.85 3.06
N SER A 4 28.51 20.13 3.14
CA SER A 4 27.16 20.59 2.76
C SER A 4 26.87 20.55 1.25
N LYS A 5 27.91 20.65 0.41
CA LYS A 5 27.77 20.62 -1.07
C LYS A 5 27.55 19.19 -1.60
N LYS A 6 28.18 18.19 -0.98
CA LYS A 6 28.02 16.77 -1.35
C LYS A 6 26.63 16.26 -0.98
N TYR A 7 26.07 16.71 0.16
CA TYR A 7 24.70 16.41 0.59
C TYR A 7 23.64 17.08 -0.30
N LYS A 8 23.89 18.29 -0.82
CA LYS A 8 22.94 18.97 -1.72
C LYS A 8 22.85 18.32 -3.10
N LEU A 9 23.98 17.89 -3.67
CA LEU A 9 24.01 17.21 -4.97
C LEU A 9 23.42 15.79 -4.90
N GLN A 10 23.47 15.13 -3.74
CA GLN A 10 22.93 13.79 -3.54
C GLN A 10 21.44 13.78 -3.16
N LYS A 11 20.87 14.94 -2.79
CA LYS A 11 19.43 15.08 -2.53
C LYS A 11 18.60 15.04 -3.82
N GLU A 12 19.24 15.30 -4.96
CA GLU A 12 18.61 15.24 -6.29
C GLU A 12 18.65 13.83 -6.90
N GLU A 13 19.46 12.89 -6.38
CA GLU A 13 19.67 11.58 -6.99
C GLU A 13 19.07 10.38 -6.23
N GLY A 14 18.28 10.55 -5.17
CA GLY A 14 17.64 9.41 -4.52
C GLY A 14 17.59 9.45 -2.99
N ASN A 15 17.27 8.33 -2.40
CA ASN A 15 17.01 8.15 -0.98
C ASN A 15 18.23 8.51 -0.10
N VAL A 16 18.16 9.62 0.62
CA VAL A 16 19.24 10.11 1.52
C VAL A 16 19.61 9.06 2.59
N LEU A 17 18.68 8.16 2.94
CA LEU A 17 18.92 7.08 3.90
C LEU A 17 20.02 6.09 3.45
N ARG A 18 20.38 6.10 2.16
CA ARG A 18 21.52 5.33 1.63
C ARG A 18 22.84 5.63 2.33
N PHE A 19 22.97 6.84 2.89
CA PHE A 19 24.19 7.31 3.56
C PHE A 19 24.09 7.31 5.07
N ILE A 20 23.04 6.66 5.63
CA ILE A 20 22.83 6.60 7.07
C ILE A 20 24.01 5.94 7.77
N ASN A 21 24.45 6.54 8.85
CA ASN A 21 25.53 6.04 9.69
C ASN A 21 25.10 5.98 11.17
N PRO A 22 25.83 5.29 12.04
CA PRO A 22 25.51 5.15 13.46
C PRO A 22 25.38 6.49 14.20
N HIS A 23 26.07 7.52 13.76
CA HIS A 23 26.02 8.85 14.36
C HIS A 23 24.67 9.53 14.07
N ASP A 24 24.12 9.36 12.85
CA ASP A 24 22.81 9.89 12.48
C ASP A 24 21.70 9.22 13.27
N VAL A 25 21.80 7.91 13.47
CA VAL A 25 20.86 7.13 14.28
C VAL A 25 20.87 7.56 15.74
N ARG A 26 22.06 7.89 16.29
CA ARG A 26 22.21 8.47 17.64
C ARG A 26 21.56 9.85 17.73
N LYS A 27 21.77 10.70 16.75
CA LYS A 27 21.14 12.04 16.69
C LYS A 27 19.63 11.97 16.59
N TYR A 28 19.10 10.93 15.97
CA TYR A 28 17.67 10.67 15.89
C TYR A 28 17.05 10.29 17.23
N GLY A 29 17.88 9.84 18.21
CA GLY A 29 17.43 9.56 19.56
C GLY A 29 17.60 8.11 20.03
N LEU A 30 18.21 7.24 19.23
CA LEU A 30 18.51 5.89 19.70
C LEU A 30 19.70 5.91 20.66
N ILE A 31 19.57 5.16 21.77
CA ILE A 31 20.63 5.05 22.78
C ILE A 31 21.82 4.27 22.23
N PRO A 32 23.05 4.65 22.64
CA PRO A 32 24.30 4.05 22.13
C PRO A 32 24.37 2.53 22.31
N GLU A 33 23.83 2.01 23.40
CA GLU A 33 23.82 0.58 23.74
C GLU A 33 23.02 -0.24 22.72
N ILE A 34 21.91 0.29 22.21
CA ILE A 34 21.10 -0.36 21.17
C ILE A 34 21.84 -0.30 19.85
N ILE A 35 22.40 0.88 19.48
CA ILE A 35 23.14 1.06 18.22
C ILE A 35 24.32 0.10 18.16
N GLY A 36 25.05 -0.09 19.28
CA GLY A 36 26.17 -1.01 19.35
C GLY A 36 25.81 -2.50 19.17
N ARG A 37 24.53 -2.85 19.33
CA ARG A 37 24.04 -4.22 19.11
C ARG A 37 23.54 -4.47 17.69
N PHE A 38 23.36 -3.45 16.88
CA PHE A 38 23.02 -3.61 15.45
C PHE A 38 24.30 -3.72 14.60
N PRO A 39 24.62 -4.92 14.10
CA PRO A 39 25.85 -5.14 13.33
C PRO A 39 25.81 -4.46 11.94
N VAL A 40 24.59 -4.20 11.42
CA VAL A 40 24.39 -3.64 10.09
C VAL A 40 23.27 -2.59 10.13
N LEU A 41 23.51 -1.44 9.53
CA LEU A 41 22.51 -0.44 9.18
C LEU A 41 22.22 -0.56 7.70
N SER A 42 20.94 -0.64 7.37
CA SER A 42 20.45 -0.73 6.00
C SER A 42 19.33 0.28 5.77
N PHE A 43 18.98 0.50 4.52
CA PHE A 43 17.90 1.40 4.12
C PHE A 43 16.99 0.68 3.12
N LEU A 44 15.75 1.15 3.02
CA LEU A 44 14.78 0.71 2.04
C LEU A 44 14.44 1.86 1.10
N ASN A 45 14.34 1.55 -0.18
CA ASN A 45 13.81 2.50 -1.14
C ASN A 45 12.28 2.54 -1.07
N PRO A 46 11.65 3.69 -1.35
CA PRO A 46 10.21 3.76 -1.57
C PRO A 46 9.79 2.77 -2.66
N LEU A 47 8.63 2.15 -2.49
CA LEU A 47 8.09 1.25 -3.50
C LEU A 47 7.67 2.05 -4.74
N SER A 48 8.04 1.56 -5.92
CA SER A 48 7.56 2.09 -7.20
C SER A 48 6.11 1.66 -7.46
N LYS A 49 5.45 2.33 -8.40
CA LYS A 49 4.10 1.97 -8.85
C LYS A 49 4.06 0.52 -9.35
N ASP A 50 5.04 0.12 -10.16
CA ASP A 50 5.13 -1.23 -10.70
C ASP A 50 5.30 -2.27 -9.59
N ALA A 51 6.17 -1.99 -8.60
CA ALA A 51 6.35 -2.89 -7.45
C ALA A 51 5.07 -3.05 -6.62
N LEU A 52 4.27 -1.99 -6.45
CA LEU A 52 2.97 -2.06 -5.76
C LEU A 52 1.95 -2.88 -6.57
N SER A 53 1.92 -2.73 -7.89
CA SER A 53 1.08 -3.53 -8.79
C SER A 53 1.47 -5.02 -8.74
N ASP A 54 2.78 -5.30 -8.78
CA ASP A 54 3.30 -6.66 -8.67
C ASP A 54 2.92 -7.31 -7.34
N ILE A 55 3.02 -6.59 -6.22
CA ILE A 55 2.61 -7.09 -4.89
C ILE A 55 1.14 -7.51 -4.88
N MET A 56 0.28 -6.83 -5.62
CA MET A 56 -1.14 -7.18 -5.70
C MET A 56 -1.44 -8.42 -6.54
N THR A 57 -0.60 -8.72 -7.53
CA THR A 57 -0.96 -9.70 -8.60
C THR A 57 -0.02 -10.89 -8.71
N VAL A 58 1.30 -10.69 -8.59
CA VAL A 58 2.31 -11.68 -8.94
C VAL A 58 2.49 -12.78 -7.88
N PRO A 59 2.71 -12.49 -6.59
CA PRO A 59 3.02 -13.51 -5.59
C PRO A 59 1.97 -14.64 -5.53
N ASN A 60 2.39 -15.82 -5.07
CA ASN A 60 1.45 -16.92 -4.86
C ASN A 60 0.33 -16.54 -3.91
N ASN A 61 0.63 -15.73 -2.90
CA ASN A 61 -0.33 -15.21 -1.93
C ASN A 61 -0.65 -13.72 -2.18
N ALA A 62 -0.76 -13.31 -3.44
CA ALA A 62 -1.12 -11.94 -3.81
C ALA A 62 -2.53 -11.59 -3.33
N LEU A 63 -2.76 -10.30 -3.00
CA LEU A 63 -4.04 -9.82 -2.47
C LEU A 63 -5.23 -10.22 -3.37
N ILE A 64 -5.11 -10.01 -4.66
CA ILE A 64 -6.17 -10.35 -5.62
C ILE A 64 -6.50 -11.85 -5.61
N LYS A 65 -5.47 -12.71 -5.48
CA LYS A 65 -5.66 -14.16 -5.41
C LYS A 65 -6.35 -14.58 -4.10
N GLN A 66 -6.06 -13.91 -3.00
CA GLN A 66 -6.74 -14.14 -1.72
C GLN A 66 -8.22 -13.81 -1.82
N TYR A 67 -8.58 -12.63 -2.35
CA TYR A 67 -9.99 -12.24 -2.53
C TYR A 67 -10.71 -13.16 -3.52
N LYS A 68 -10.05 -13.53 -4.61
CA LYS A 68 -10.61 -14.50 -5.54
C LYS A 68 -11.00 -15.79 -4.83
N LYS A 69 -10.11 -16.30 -3.97
CA LYS A 69 -10.37 -17.53 -3.20
C LYS A 69 -11.50 -17.36 -2.20
N LEU A 70 -11.57 -16.20 -1.52
CA LEU A 70 -12.65 -15.93 -0.57
C LEU A 70 -14.02 -15.91 -1.27
N PHE A 71 -14.16 -15.19 -2.38
CA PHE A 71 -15.42 -15.14 -3.14
C PHE A 71 -15.78 -16.48 -3.76
N GLU A 72 -14.80 -17.28 -4.21
CA GLU A 72 -15.02 -18.65 -4.69
C GLU A 72 -15.63 -19.55 -3.61
N MET A 73 -15.26 -19.40 -2.34
CA MET A 73 -15.84 -20.16 -1.22
C MET A 73 -17.33 -19.86 -1.02
N ASP A 74 -17.76 -18.64 -1.36
CA ASP A 74 -19.16 -18.21 -1.33
C ASP A 74 -19.89 -18.49 -2.68
N GLY A 75 -19.24 -19.18 -3.61
CA GLY A 75 -19.79 -19.50 -4.94
C GLY A 75 -19.87 -18.29 -5.87
N ILE A 76 -19.10 -17.23 -5.62
CA ILE A 76 -19.06 -15.99 -6.40
C ILE A 76 -17.80 -15.98 -7.27
N SER A 77 -17.96 -15.76 -8.57
CA SER A 77 -16.87 -15.54 -9.52
C SER A 77 -16.35 -14.11 -9.37
N PHE A 78 -15.13 -13.95 -8.89
CA PHE A 78 -14.50 -12.64 -8.69
C PHE A 78 -13.52 -12.32 -9.80
N SER A 79 -13.64 -11.11 -10.35
CA SER A 79 -12.67 -10.56 -11.31
C SER A 79 -12.41 -9.08 -11.05
N ILE A 80 -11.19 -8.65 -11.31
CA ILE A 80 -10.78 -7.25 -11.21
C ILE A 80 -10.11 -6.82 -12.52
N THR A 81 -10.44 -5.62 -13.00
CA THR A 81 -9.84 -5.11 -14.23
C THR A 81 -8.46 -4.50 -13.96
N PRO A 82 -7.52 -4.54 -14.92
CA PRO A 82 -6.21 -3.89 -14.80
C PRO A 82 -6.34 -2.40 -14.44
N SER A 83 -7.30 -1.70 -15.03
CA SER A 83 -7.57 -0.29 -14.74
C SER A 83 -8.03 -0.03 -13.30
N ALA A 84 -8.66 -1.01 -12.65
CA ALA A 84 -9.00 -0.91 -11.22
C ALA A 84 -7.76 -1.14 -10.34
N ILE A 85 -6.88 -2.05 -10.72
CA ILE A 85 -5.60 -2.28 -10.02
C ILE A 85 -4.76 -1.01 -10.08
N ASP A 86 -4.58 -0.42 -11.27
CA ASP A 86 -3.84 0.83 -11.47
C ASP A 86 -4.42 1.97 -10.60
N TYR A 87 -5.74 2.08 -10.54
CA TYR A 87 -6.43 3.08 -9.72
C TYR A 87 -6.15 2.88 -8.22
N ILE A 88 -6.20 1.65 -7.72
CA ILE A 88 -5.91 1.33 -6.31
C ILE A 88 -4.46 1.66 -5.98
N VAL A 89 -3.54 1.33 -6.87
CA VAL A 89 -2.11 1.63 -6.73
C VAL A 89 -1.87 3.14 -6.74
N ASP A 90 -2.50 3.89 -7.64
CA ASP A 90 -2.40 5.35 -7.69
C ASP A 90 -2.90 5.99 -6.41
N LYS A 91 -4.02 5.52 -5.85
CA LYS A 91 -4.54 5.97 -4.56
C LYS A 91 -3.61 5.61 -3.39
N ALA A 92 -3.00 4.43 -3.40
CA ALA A 92 -2.02 4.06 -2.40
C ALA A 92 -0.78 4.97 -2.41
N MET A 93 -0.33 5.39 -3.59
CA MET A 93 0.77 6.35 -3.74
C MET A 93 0.37 7.76 -3.31
N GLU A 94 -0.83 8.22 -3.70
CA GLU A 94 -1.38 9.52 -3.33
C GLU A 94 -1.44 9.69 -1.80
N TYR A 95 -1.89 8.66 -1.09
CA TYR A 95 -1.97 8.64 0.37
C TYR A 95 -0.65 8.26 1.06
N ASN A 96 0.44 8.08 0.31
CA ASN A 96 1.73 7.60 0.81
C ASN A 96 1.62 6.29 1.61
N LEU A 97 0.73 5.42 1.20
CA LEU A 97 0.53 4.11 1.81
C LEU A 97 1.50 3.11 1.17
N GLY A 98 2.27 2.41 2.00
CA GLY A 98 3.07 1.29 1.52
C GLY A 98 2.21 0.06 1.18
N ALA A 99 2.87 -1.09 0.98
CA ALA A 99 2.19 -2.36 0.68
C ALA A 99 1.06 -2.74 1.67
N ARG A 100 1.16 -2.34 2.94
CA ARG A 100 0.09 -2.54 3.94
C ARG A 100 -1.16 -1.74 3.60
N GLY A 101 -1.01 -0.54 3.07
CA GLY A 101 -2.14 0.30 2.68
C GLY A 101 -2.93 -0.25 1.49
N LEU A 102 -2.28 -0.99 0.58
CA LEU A 102 -2.98 -1.69 -0.49
C LEU A 102 -4.05 -2.65 0.05
N ARG A 103 -3.73 -3.38 1.12
CA ARG A 103 -4.70 -4.27 1.78
C ARG A 103 -5.89 -3.47 2.31
N ASN A 104 -5.65 -2.39 3.03
CA ASN A 104 -6.70 -1.55 3.60
C ASN A 104 -7.60 -0.97 2.51
N LEU A 105 -7.02 -0.50 1.38
CA LEU A 105 -7.80 -0.01 0.23
C LEU A 105 -8.65 -1.12 -0.42
N CYS A 106 -8.07 -2.32 -0.60
CA CYS A 106 -8.84 -3.45 -1.12
C CYS A 106 -9.99 -3.85 -0.16
N GLU A 107 -9.73 -3.90 1.14
CA GLU A 107 -10.76 -4.16 2.15
C GLU A 107 -11.86 -3.11 2.09
N ALA A 108 -11.50 -1.84 2.03
CA ALA A 108 -12.45 -0.74 1.91
C ALA A 108 -13.37 -0.87 0.68
N ILE A 109 -12.81 -1.26 -0.46
CA ILE A 109 -13.56 -1.42 -1.72
C ILE A 109 -14.46 -2.65 -1.70
N LEU A 110 -14.00 -3.77 -1.10
CA LEU A 110 -14.62 -5.08 -1.23
C LEU A 110 -15.48 -5.48 -0.03
N ASN A 111 -15.37 -4.80 1.12
CA ASN A 111 -16.05 -5.18 2.37
C ASN A 111 -17.57 -5.28 2.20
N ASP A 112 -18.19 -4.29 1.57
CA ASP A 112 -19.62 -4.31 1.32
C ASP A 112 -20.05 -5.48 0.42
N ALA A 113 -19.23 -5.79 -0.59
CA ALA A 113 -19.49 -6.90 -1.50
C ALA A 113 -19.36 -8.25 -0.77
N MET A 114 -18.33 -8.41 0.06
CA MET A 114 -18.11 -9.62 0.86
C MET A 114 -19.25 -9.88 1.83
N PHE A 115 -19.83 -8.83 2.40
CA PHE A 115 -20.93 -8.97 3.36
C PHE A 115 -22.30 -9.19 2.70
N ASN A 116 -22.59 -8.46 1.62
CA ASN A 116 -23.93 -8.44 1.03
C ASN A 116 -24.14 -9.51 -0.04
N LEU A 117 -23.15 -9.77 -0.90
CA LEU A 117 -23.35 -10.62 -2.08
C LEU A 117 -23.72 -12.09 -1.76
N PRO A 118 -23.17 -12.75 -0.73
CA PRO A 118 -23.54 -14.13 -0.42
C PRO A 118 -25.05 -14.32 -0.20
N ASN A 119 -25.74 -13.27 0.26
CA ASN A 119 -27.18 -13.32 0.56
C ASN A 119 -28.07 -12.89 -0.62
N THR A 120 -27.51 -12.39 -1.72
CA THR A 120 -28.27 -11.82 -2.85
C THR A 120 -28.42 -12.78 -4.03
N GLY A 121 -27.74 -13.94 -4.02
CA GLY A 121 -27.74 -14.88 -5.12
C GLY A 121 -26.94 -14.42 -6.37
N VAL A 122 -26.22 -13.31 -6.26
CA VAL A 122 -25.32 -12.82 -7.32
C VAL A 122 -24.11 -13.74 -7.42
N LYS A 123 -23.83 -14.25 -8.63
CA LYS A 123 -22.75 -15.21 -8.87
C LYS A 123 -21.47 -14.60 -9.44
N ASP A 124 -21.53 -13.36 -9.88
CA ASP A 124 -20.40 -12.70 -10.53
C ASP A 124 -20.16 -11.31 -9.95
N LEU A 125 -18.90 -11.04 -9.56
CA LEU A 125 -18.44 -9.71 -9.13
C LEU A 125 -17.28 -9.27 -10.02
N LYS A 126 -17.51 -8.21 -10.81
CA LYS A 126 -16.46 -7.57 -11.61
C LYS A 126 -16.13 -6.19 -11.05
N VAL A 127 -14.95 -6.07 -10.47
CA VAL A 127 -14.44 -4.80 -9.94
C VAL A 127 -13.81 -4.00 -11.08
N THR A 128 -14.43 -2.87 -11.40
CA THR A 128 -13.96 -1.89 -12.38
C THR A 128 -13.40 -0.67 -11.67
N ARG A 129 -12.70 0.20 -12.41
CA ARG A 129 -12.22 1.49 -11.88
C ARG A 129 -13.36 2.32 -11.29
N VAL A 130 -14.50 2.38 -11.97
CA VAL A 130 -15.68 3.15 -11.53
C VAL A 130 -16.23 2.59 -10.21
N TYR A 131 -16.29 1.27 -10.09
CA TYR A 131 -16.71 0.61 -8.86
C TYR A 131 -15.78 0.94 -7.69
N ALA A 132 -14.46 0.84 -7.90
CA ALA A 132 -13.45 1.16 -6.89
C ALA A 132 -13.52 2.63 -6.45
N ASP A 133 -13.68 3.54 -7.40
CA ASP A 133 -13.80 4.98 -7.13
C ASP A 133 -15.04 5.31 -6.29
N GLN A 134 -16.21 4.81 -6.68
CA GLN A 134 -17.46 4.99 -5.93
C GLN A 134 -17.36 4.51 -4.49
N LYS A 135 -16.75 3.34 -4.26
CA LYS A 135 -16.60 2.78 -2.91
C LYS A 135 -15.65 3.60 -2.05
N LEU A 136 -14.53 4.07 -2.59
CA LEU A 136 -13.61 4.93 -1.84
C LEU A 136 -14.21 6.28 -1.52
N GLN A 137 -14.91 6.93 -2.45
CA GLN A 137 -15.60 8.20 -2.18
C GLN A 137 -16.67 8.08 -1.08
N MET A 138 -17.42 6.99 -1.04
CA MET A 138 -18.37 6.74 0.04
C MET A 138 -17.71 6.68 1.41
N ILE A 139 -16.53 6.06 1.49
CA ILE A 139 -15.77 5.93 2.74
C ILE A 139 -15.21 7.28 3.18
N ASP A 140 -14.64 8.05 2.27
CA ASP A 140 -14.14 9.40 2.57
C ASP A 140 -15.28 10.30 3.10
N MET A 141 -16.48 10.20 2.52
CA MET A 141 -17.67 10.92 3.01
C MET A 141 -18.12 10.47 4.41
N ILE A 142 -18.00 9.18 4.74
CA ILE A 142 -18.35 8.66 6.06
C ILE A 142 -17.35 9.15 7.11
N TYR A 143 -16.05 9.14 6.79
CA TYR A 143 -15.00 9.66 7.69
C TYR A 143 -15.14 11.17 7.91
N LEU A 144 -15.44 11.95 6.87
CA LEU A 144 -15.67 13.39 7.00
C LEU A 144 -16.90 13.71 7.85
N LYS A 145 -17.98 12.92 7.78
CA LYS A 145 -19.16 13.10 8.62
C LYS A 145 -18.96 12.63 10.06
N ALA A 146 -18.03 11.73 10.33
CA ALA A 146 -17.74 11.25 11.67
C ALA A 146 -16.82 12.20 12.46
N VAL A 147 -16.16 13.16 11.79
CA VAL A 147 -15.21 14.15 12.37
C VAL A 147 -15.85 15.55 12.49
N SER A 148 -17.02 15.77 11.88
CA SER A 148 -17.79 17.01 12.00
C SER A 148 -18.89 16.87 13.05
#